data_60c8fe49f7ba2d45f12b588c8906b415
#
_entry.id   60c8fe49f7ba2d45f12b588c8906b415
#
_cell.length_a   1.000
_cell.length_b   1.000
_cell.length_c   1.000
_cell.angle_alpha   90.00
_cell.angle_beta   90.00
_cell.angle_gamma   90.00
#
_symmetry.space_group_name_H-M   'P 1'
#
loop_
_entity.id
_entity.type
_entity.pdbx_description
1 polymer ?
#
loop_
_entity_poly.entity_id
_entity_poly.type
_entity_poly.pdbx_seq_one_letter_code
_entity_poly.pdbx_strand_id
1 'polypeptide(L)'
;MYPINLSDKTALIFGVANHRSIAWSIAKTLHTAGANLILAYQNERLKDNIVKITEGIPNISLIECDVSSDKNIEQLYNKIGKNFDSINYIVHSIAFANKED
;
A
#
# COMPACT_ATOMS: atom_id res chain seq x y z
N MET A 1 -12.17 -25.58 0.64
CA MET A 1 -11.78 -24.17 0.80
C MET A 1 -12.43 -23.33 -0.28
N TYR A 2 -13.03 -22.24 0.12
CA TYR A 2 -13.64 -21.33 -0.84
C TYR A 2 -12.59 -20.37 -1.39
N PRO A 3 -12.47 -20.27 -2.71
CA PRO A 3 -11.57 -19.27 -3.26
C PRO A 3 -12.07 -17.87 -2.96
N ILE A 4 -11.16 -17.00 -2.56
CA ILE A 4 -11.48 -15.59 -2.33
C ILE A 4 -11.21 -14.85 -3.63
N ASN A 5 -12.21 -14.15 -4.10
CA ASN A 5 -12.09 -13.35 -5.32
C ASN A 5 -12.27 -11.86 -4.97
N LEU A 6 -11.20 -11.09 -5.08
CA LEU A 6 -11.19 -9.67 -4.78
C LEU A 6 -10.99 -8.81 -6.03
N SER A 7 -11.36 -9.32 -7.21
CA SER A 7 -11.06 -8.66 -8.48
C SER A 7 -11.64 -7.25 -8.61
N ASP A 8 -12.72 -6.95 -7.90
CA ASP A 8 -13.32 -5.62 -7.93
C ASP A 8 -12.93 -4.77 -6.72
N LYS A 9 -12.00 -5.26 -5.90
CA LYS A 9 -11.65 -4.59 -4.65
C LYS A 9 -10.34 -3.86 -4.76
N THR A 10 -10.22 -2.79 -3.99
CA THR A 10 -8.99 -2.00 -3.92
C THR A 10 -8.53 -1.94 -2.48
N ALA A 11 -7.27 -2.23 -2.26
CA ALA A 11 -6.65 -2.19 -0.94
C ALA A 11 -5.60 -1.09 -0.89
N LEU A 12 -5.70 -0.23 0.12
CA LEU A 12 -4.69 0.79 0.40
C LEU A 12 -3.81 0.27 1.51
N ILE A 13 -2.52 0.17 1.25
CA ILE A 13 -1.58 -0.46 2.17
C ILE A 13 -0.47 0.51 2.54
N PHE A 14 -0.34 0.75 3.84
CA PHE A 14 0.76 1.53 4.41
C PHE A 14 1.76 0.59 5.04
N GLY A 15 3.03 0.97 5.00
CA GLY A 15 4.06 0.24 5.74
C GLY A 15 4.92 -0.71 4.91
N VAL A 16 4.71 -0.77 3.61
CA VAL A 16 5.60 -1.54 2.75
C VAL A 16 6.92 -0.80 2.63
N ALA A 17 8.00 -1.42 3.03
CA ALA A 17 9.33 -0.84 2.91
C ALA A 17 10.23 -1.69 2.01
N ASN A 18 10.11 -3.01 2.11
CA ASN A 18 10.89 -3.93 1.31
C ASN A 18 10.18 -5.29 1.30
N HIS A 19 10.82 -6.28 0.67
CA HIS A 19 10.23 -7.62 0.54
C HIS A 19 10.05 -8.36 1.87
N ARG A 20 10.64 -7.87 2.95
CA ARG A 20 10.52 -8.48 4.29
C ARG A 20 9.40 -7.85 5.12
N SER A 21 8.78 -6.79 4.63
CA SER A 21 7.71 -6.13 5.38
C SER A 21 6.51 -7.04 5.56
N ILE A 22 5.89 -6.98 6.74
CA ILE A 22 4.62 -7.67 6.98
C ILE A 22 3.57 -7.12 6.02
N ALA A 23 3.56 -5.80 5.82
CA ALA A 23 2.65 -5.16 4.88
C ALA A 23 2.79 -5.73 3.47
N TRP A 24 4.02 -6.03 3.04
CA TRP A 24 4.23 -6.64 1.72
C TRP A 24 3.65 -8.05 1.63
N SER A 25 3.77 -8.83 2.70
CA SER A 25 3.17 -10.16 2.74
C SER A 25 1.65 -10.08 2.62
N ILE A 26 1.03 -9.14 3.32
CA ILE A 26 -0.40 -8.91 3.25
C ILE A 26 -0.79 -8.45 1.84
N ALA A 27 -0.01 -7.53 1.27
CA ALA A 27 -0.25 -7.02 -0.08
C ALA A 27 -0.25 -8.15 -1.11
N LYS A 28 0.74 -9.04 -1.05
CA LYS A 28 0.83 -10.15 -1.98
C LYS A 28 -0.38 -11.09 -1.85
N THR A 29 -0.82 -11.33 -0.63
CA THR A 29 -1.98 -12.18 -0.39
C THR A 29 -3.22 -11.59 -1.02
N LEU A 30 -3.46 -10.30 -0.81
CA LEU A 30 -4.61 -9.60 -1.40
C LEU A 30 -4.52 -9.55 -2.92
N HIS A 31 -3.32 -9.31 -3.44
CA HIS A 31 -3.11 -9.27 -4.89
C HIS A 31 -3.35 -10.64 -5.53
N THR A 32 -2.92 -11.70 -4.87
CA THR A 32 -3.15 -13.06 -5.34
C THR A 32 -4.66 -13.36 -5.41
N ALA A 33 -5.43 -12.77 -4.52
CA ALA A 33 -6.89 -12.91 -4.54
C ALA A 33 -7.55 -12.01 -5.58
N GLY A 34 -6.78 -11.19 -6.29
CA GLY A 34 -7.27 -10.37 -7.39
C GLY A 34 -7.43 -8.88 -7.07
N ALA A 35 -7.12 -8.46 -5.88
CA ALA A 35 -7.30 -7.06 -5.48
C ALA A 35 -6.34 -6.12 -6.22
N ASN A 36 -6.83 -4.92 -6.50
CA ASN A 36 -5.97 -3.82 -6.94
C ASN A 36 -5.32 -3.23 -5.69
N LEU A 37 -4.04 -2.88 -5.81
CA LEU A 37 -3.29 -2.38 -4.67
C LEU A 37 -2.89 -0.92 -4.87
N ILE A 38 -2.96 -0.17 -3.78
CA ILE A 38 -2.35 1.15 -3.69
C ILE A 38 -1.37 1.06 -2.54
N LEU A 39 -0.08 1.17 -2.85
CA LEU A 39 0.96 1.12 -1.83
C LEU A 39 1.40 2.53 -1.51
N ALA A 40 1.19 2.95 -0.26
CA ALA A 40 1.61 4.25 0.20
C ALA A 40 2.98 4.11 0.86
N TYR A 41 3.97 4.82 0.36
CA TYR A 41 5.32 4.81 0.91
C TYR A 41 5.64 6.16 1.53
N GLN A 42 6.47 6.13 2.58
CA GLN A 42 6.68 7.31 3.41
C GLN A 42 7.55 8.38 2.76
N ASN A 43 8.54 7.99 1.97
CA ASN A 43 9.48 8.94 1.35
C ASN A 43 10.17 8.34 0.13
N GLU A 44 10.86 9.19 -0.60
CA GLU A 44 11.57 8.79 -1.81
C GLU A 44 12.61 7.68 -1.59
N ARG A 45 13.18 7.62 -0.40
CA ARG A 45 14.20 6.62 -0.10
C ARG A 45 13.63 5.20 -0.16
N LEU A 46 12.36 5.06 0.22
CA LEU A 46 11.69 3.75 0.18
C LEU A 46 11.15 3.42 -1.20
N LYS A 47 10.98 4.43 -2.04
CA LYS A 47 10.39 4.25 -3.37
C LYS A 47 11.15 3.24 -4.22
N ASP A 48 12.48 3.34 -4.24
CA ASP A 48 13.29 2.45 -5.08
C ASP A 48 13.11 0.99 -4.71
N ASN A 49 13.05 0.70 -3.41
CA ASN A 49 12.82 -0.66 -2.95
C ASN A 49 11.45 -1.18 -3.35
N ILE A 50 10.44 -0.32 -3.23
CA ILE A 50 9.07 -0.68 -3.56
C ILE A 50 8.91 -0.90 -5.06
N VAL A 51 9.54 -0.05 -5.87
CA VAL A 51 9.53 -0.21 -7.32
C VAL A 51 10.14 -1.56 -7.71
N LYS A 52 11.24 -1.95 -7.07
CA LYS A 52 11.89 -3.22 -7.36
C LYS A 52 11.00 -4.42 -7.05
N ILE A 53 10.38 -4.43 -5.87
CA ILE A 53 9.58 -5.59 -5.46
C ILE A 53 8.26 -5.68 -6.21
N THR A 54 7.79 -4.58 -6.80
CA THR A 54 6.54 -4.56 -7.57
C THR A 54 6.76 -4.64 -9.07
N GLU A 55 8.00 -4.70 -9.51
CA GLU A 55 8.33 -4.72 -10.93
C GLU A 55 7.68 -5.90 -11.64
N GLY A 56 7.00 -5.61 -12.72
CA GLY A 56 6.31 -6.64 -13.49
C GLY A 56 4.98 -7.11 -12.91
N ILE A 57 4.57 -6.59 -11.77
CA ILE A 57 3.30 -6.98 -11.16
C ILE A 57 2.23 -5.95 -11.54
N PRO A 58 1.12 -6.36 -12.19
CA PRO A 58 0.08 -5.43 -12.62
C PRO A 58 -0.82 -5.01 -11.47
N ASN A 59 -1.60 -3.97 -11.69
CA ASN A 59 -2.66 -3.51 -10.79
C ASN A 59 -2.14 -3.03 -9.43
N ILE A 60 -0.92 -2.45 -9.43
CA ILE A 60 -0.34 -1.85 -8.24
C ILE A 60 -0.01 -0.40 -8.56
N SER A 61 -0.51 0.51 -7.72
CA SER A 61 -0.20 1.94 -7.80
C SER A 61 0.63 2.34 -6.59
N LEU A 62 1.60 3.23 -6.80
CA LEU A 62 2.48 3.69 -5.73
C LEU A 62 2.22 5.17 -5.46
N ILE A 63 2.04 5.52 -4.20
CA ILE A 63 1.78 6.91 -3.81
C ILE A 63 2.65 7.25 -2.61
N GLU A 64 3.32 8.40 -2.66
CA GLU A 64 4.07 8.88 -1.51
C GLU A 64 3.12 9.51 -0.49
N CYS A 65 3.26 9.11 0.76
CA CYS A 65 2.45 9.67 1.84
C CYS A 65 3.19 9.55 3.16
N ASP A 66 3.57 10.69 3.73
CA ASP A 66 4.12 10.75 5.08
C ASP A 66 2.96 10.82 6.05
N VAL A 67 2.69 9.73 6.76
CA VAL A 67 1.54 9.64 7.67
C VAL A 67 1.67 10.54 8.88
N SER A 68 2.84 11.11 9.14
CA SER A 68 3.00 12.09 10.21
C SER A 68 2.51 13.48 9.79
N SER A 69 2.17 13.66 8.52
CA SER A 69 1.69 14.92 7.97
C SER A 69 0.21 14.82 7.60
N ASP A 70 -0.65 15.57 8.28
CA ASP A 70 -2.07 15.61 7.97
C ASP A 70 -2.32 16.05 6.53
N LYS A 71 -1.50 16.99 6.06
CA LYS A 71 -1.61 17.49 4.69
C LYS A 71 -1.33 16.41 3.67
N ASN A 72 -0.32 15.56 3.93
CA ASN A 72 0.00 14.44 3.05
C ASN A 72 -1.13 13.43 3.01
N ILE A 73 -1.73 13.13 4.16
CA ILE A 73 -2.85 12.20 4.25
C ILE A 73 -4.03 12.73 3.45
N GLU A 74 -4.34 14.02 3.60
CA GLU A 74 -5.42 14.65 2.86
C GLU A 74 -5.19 14.59 1.36
N GLN A 75 -3.97 14.89 0.92
CA GLN A 75 -3.61 14.81 -0.50
C GLN A 75 -3.71 13.38 -1.03
N LEU A 76 -3.34 12.40 -0.22
CA LEU A 76 -3.45 11.00 -0.58
C LEU A 76 -4.91 10.63 -0.88
N TYR A 77 -5.82 10.94 0.04
CA TYR A 77 -7.23 10.62 -0.15
C TYR A 77 -7.84 11.37 -1.32
N ASN A 78 -7.41 12.60 -1.57
CA ASN A 78 -7.86 13.36 -2.74
C ASN A 78 -7.44 12.69 -4.03
N LYS A 79 -6.20 12.22 -4.13
CA LYS A 79 -5.72 11.51 -5.31
C LYS A 79 -6.46 10.19 -5.52
N ILE A 80 -6.68 9.46 -4.45
CA ILE A 80 -7.39 8.20 -4.51
C ILE A 80 -8.82 8.42 -4.99
N GLY A 81 -9.49 9.44 -4.45
CA GLY A 81 -10.86 9.74 -4.84
C GLY A 81 -11.01 10.11 -6.31
N LYS A 82 -9.96 10.61 -6.94
CA LYS A 82 -9.99 10.94 -8.37
C LYS A 82 -9.78 9.75 -9.27
N ASN A 83 -9.00 8.76 -8.81
CA ASN A 83 -8.55 7.65 -9.64
C ASN A 83 -9.24 6.33 -9.35
N PHE A 84 -9.92 6.23 -8.22
CA PHE A 84 -10.54 4.99 -7.77
C PHE A 84 -11.94 5.28 -7.24
N ASP A 85 -12.87 4.39 -7.56
CA ASP A 85 -14.26 4.56 -7.11
C ASP A 85 -14.40 4.38 -5.61
N SER A 86 -13.64 3.46 -5.04
CA SER A 86 -13.73 3.19 -3.61
C SER A 86 -12.49 2.45 -3.14
N ILE A 87 -12.26 2.51 -1.83
CA ILE A 87 -11.25 1.69 -1.17
C ILE A 87 -11.99 0.72 -0.28
N ASN A 88 -11.75 -0.57 -0.46
CA ASN A 88 -12.45 -1.62 0.25
C ASN A 88 -11.69 -2.08 1.48
N TYR A 89 -10.36 -1.99 1.47
CA TYR A 89 -9.53 -2.43 2.57
C TYR A 89 -8.43 -1.41 2.82
N ILE A 90 -8.16 -1.13 4.09
CA ILE A 90 -7.02 -0.29 4.48
C ILE A 90 -6.17 -1.12 5.44
N VAL A 91 -4.90 -1.26 5.12
CA VAL A 91 -3.94 -1.99 5.94
C VAL A 91 -2.92 -1.01 6.48
N HIS A 92 -2.87 -0.89 7.78
CA HIS A 92 -1.92 -0.03 8.48
C HIS A 92 -0.92 -0.92 9.20
N SER A 93 0.24 -1.13 8.60
CA SER A 93 1.29 -1.94 9.21
C SER A 93 2.54 -1.09 9.39
N ILE A 94 2.35 0.05 10.03
CA ILE A 94 3.46 0.98 10.29
C ILE A 94 3.92 0.76 11.71
N ALA A 95 5.16 0.34 11.84
CA ALA A 95 5.80 0.24 13.14
C ALA A 95 6.48 1.57 13.43
N PHE A 96 5.98 2.29 14.42
CA PHE A 96 6.70 3.43 14.94
C PHE A 96 7.67 2.91 15.99
N ALA A 97 8.83 2.50 15.55
CA ALA A 97 9.88 2.19 16.49
C ALA A 97 10.46 3.51 16.95
N ASN A 98 10.35 3.79 18.24
CA ASN A 98 11.10 4.90 18.81
C ASN A 98 12.57 4.61 18.66
N LYS A 99 13.35 5.67 18.48
CA LYS A 99 14.78 5.51 18.31
C LYS A 99 15.47 4.98 19.56
N GLU A 100 14.84 5.15 20.68
CA GLU A 100 15.36 4.62 21.94
C GLU A 100 15.16 3.12 22.06
N ASP A 101 14.35 2.56 21.23
CA ASP A 101 14.01 1.14 21.30
C ASP A 101 15.02 0.28 20.55
#